data_28108c677771cb7dcb8ae48017a25c77
#
_entry.id   28108c677771cb7dcb8ae48017a25c77
#
_cell.length_a   1.000
_cell.length_b   1.000
_cell.length_c   1.000
_cell.angle_alpha   90.00
_cell.angle_beta   90.00
_cell.angle_gamma   90.00
#
_symmetry.space_group_name_H-M   'P 1'
#
loop_
_entity.id
_entity.type
_entity.pdbx_description
1 polymer ?
#
loop_
_entity_poly.entity_id
_entity_poly.type
_entity_poly.pdbx_seq_one_letter_code
_entity_poly.pdbx_strand_id
1 'polypeptide(L)'
;MKKFVAFAGFSLLAIGAFAQTNLQVFYDLGKDRKYVTSTLEMFKGDDWGNTFFFVDYDHNWQTASDNVIAPSGTYMEIARCFNFWGESALAPLSLQIEYNGGFGTYNGASVLGVRNHGCYSIEKAWLFGVDYFLHSEDFSNTFNFKVLYKHWPINDGTPLQFTFVWGMQNLLGVEGLRFSGFVDFWGQNQGFDTDGDFLADKDTKWVLLSEPQIWYSVGQFFGCPNFSIGGEVEISNNFTQAGFMVNPCIGAKWDF
;
A
#
# COMPACT_ATOMS: atom_id res chain seq x y z
N MET A 1 -45.25 20.77 -10.89
CA MET A 1 -44.73 20.37 -9.58
C MET A 1 -43.42 19.66 -9.82
N LYS A 2 -42.33 20.39 -9.69
CA LYS A 2 -40.96 19.86 -9.87
C LYS A 2 -40.56 19.17 -8.55
N LYS A 3 -40.33 17.87 -8.58
CA LYS A 3 -39.83 17.15 -7.43
C LYS A 3 -38.33 17.44 -7.34
N PHE A 4 -37.95 18.17 -6.31
CA PHE A 4 -36.59 18.21 -5.80
C PHE A 4 -36.24 16.79 -5.32
N VAL A 5 -35.46 16.06 -6.09
CA VAL A 5 -34.75 14.90 -5.59
C VAL A 5 -33.50 15.43 -4.91
N ALA A 6 -33.45 15.21 -3.62
CA ALA A 6 -32.46 15.76 -2.73
C ALA A 6 -31.06 15.25 -3.10
N PHE A 7 -30.21 16.19 -3.24
CA PHE A 7 -28.77 16.19 -3.23
C PHE A 7 -28.26 15.64 -1.87
N ALA A 8 -28.37 14.35 -1.64
CA ALA A 8 -27.84 13.72 -0.42
C ALA A 8 -26.42 13.12 -0.59
N GLY A 9 -25.88 13.17 -1.82
CA GLY A 9 -24.54 12.66 -2.11
C GLY A 9 -23.41 13.67 -1.95
N PHE A 10 -23.73 14.97 -1.81
CA PHE A 10 -22.72 16.03 -1.84
C PHE A 10 -22.35 16.61 -0.47
N SER A 11 -23.09 16.30 0.59
CA SER A 11 -22.81 16.86 1.92
C SER A 11 -21.67 16.17 2.67
N LEU A 12 -21.23 14.97 2.23
CA LEU A 12 -20.03 14.31 2.77
C LEU A 12 -18.75 14.70 2.02
N LEU A 13 -18.87 15.28 0.81
CA LEU A 13 -17.75 15.89 0.10
C LEU A 13 -17.22 17.17 0.77
N ALA A 14 -18.01 17.80 1.63
CA ALA A 14 -17.54 18.95 2.41
C ALA A 14 -16.58 18.56 3.56
N ILE A 15 -16.59 17.28 4.00
CA ILE A 15 -15.58 16.73 4.92
C ILE A 15 -14.36 16.22 4.12
N GLY A 16 -14.52 15.90 2.84
CA GLY A 16 -13.49 15.40 1.94
C GLY A 16 -12.62 16.46 1.25
N ALA A 17 -12.78 17.76 1.55
CA ALA A 17 -11.92 18.81 1.00
C ALA A 17 -10.51 18.80 1.63
N PHE A 18 -10.32 18.11 2.76
CA PHE A 18 -9.03 17.93 3.38
C PHE A 18 -8.45 16.56 2.94
N ALA A 19 -7.21 16.57 2.47
CA ALA A 19 -6.48 15.34 2.23
C ALA A 19 -6.37 14.58 3.56
N GLN A 20 -6.80 13.32 3.59
CA GLN A 20 -6.54 12.45 4.73
C GLN A 20 -5.08 12.00 4.59
N THR A 21 -4.20 12.71 5.26
CA THR A 21 -2.78 12.41 5.28
C THR A 21 -2.43 11.82 6.63
N ASN A 22 -1.63 10.78 6.64
CA ASN A 22 -1.16 10.17 7.87
C ASN A 22 0.31 9.75 7.74
N LEU A 23 0.98 9.69 8.88
CA LEU A 23 2.31 9.13 9.05
C LEU A 23 2.19 7.88 9.93
N GLN A 24 2.70 6.78 9.42
CA GLN A 24 2.78 5.52 10.13
C GLN A 24 4.25 5.21 10.39
N VAL A 25 4.54 4.62 11.53
CA VAL A 25 5.87 4.12 11.87
C VAL A 25 5.70 2.71 12.39
N PHE A 26 6.28 1.76 11.69
CA PHE A 26 6.21 0.34 12.00
C PHE A 26 7.55 -0.20 12.49
N TYR A 27 7.49 -1.19 13.36
CA TYR A 27 8.61 -2.09 13.61
C TYR A 27 8.27 -3.48 13.11
N ASP A 28 9.07 -3.98 12.16
CA ASP A 28 8.87 -5.27 11.55
C ASP A 28 9.35 -6.40 12.47
N LEU A 29 8.46 -7.36 12.74
CA LEU A 29 8.68 -8.52 13.58
C LEU A 29 8.96 -9.80 12.77
N GLY A 30 8.96 -9.70 11.43
CA GLY A 30 9.25 -10.79 10.52
C GLY A 30 10.56 -11.49 10.85
N LYS A 31 10.71 -12.75 10.48
CA LYS A 31 11.85 -13.58 10.87
C LYS A 31 13.19 -12.97 10.45
N ASP A 32 13.25 -12.48 9.22
CA ASP A 32 14.47 -11.95 8.60
C ASP A 32 14.43 -10.41 8.44
N ARG A 33 13.42 -9.77 9.04
CA ARG A 33 13.22 -8.32 9.11
C ARG A 33 13.32 -7.90 10.56
N LYS A 34 13.97 -6.85 10.91
CA LYS A 34 14.05 -6.29 12.27
C LYS A 34 14.44 -4.82 12.14
N TYR A 35 13.66 -4.11 11.34
CA TYR A 35 13.90 -2.70 11.05
C TYR A 35 12.62 -1.87 11.24
N VAL A 36 12.77 -0.58 11.13
CA VAL A 36 11.66 0.37 11.18
C VAL A 36 11.29 0.79 9.77
N THR A 37 10.01 0.82 9.45
CA THR A 37 9.49 1.46 8.24
C THR A 37 8.66 2.68 8.62
N SER A 38 8.84 3.76 7.88
CA SER A 38 7.97 4.95 7.97
C SER A 38 7.18 5.06 6.69
N THR A 39 5.85 5.12 6.81
CA THR A 39 4.92 5.29 5.68
C THR A 39 4.23 6.63 5.77
N LEU A 40 4.40 7.46 4.74
CA LEU A 40 3.56 8.64 4.53
C LEU A 40 2.48 8.29 3.51
N GLU A 41 1.24 8.36 3.94
CA GLU A 41 0.08 8.02 3.12
C GLU A 41 -0.87 9.19 2.99
N MET A 42 -1.49 9.35 1.81
CA MET A 42 -2.50 10.37 1.56
C MET A 42 -3.62 9.82 0.67
N PHE A 43 -4.85 10.07 1.08
CA PHE A 43 -6.03 9.95 0.25
C PHE A 43 -6.74 11.30 0.13
N LYS A 44 -7.11 11.69 -1.08
CA LYS A 44 -7.86 12.92 -1.35
C LYS A 44 -8.89 12.70 -2.44
N GLY A 45 -10.18 12.91 -2.10
CA GLY A 45 -11.26 13.05 -3.07
C GLY A 45 -11.33 14.45 -3.65
N ASP A 46 -11.83 14.60 -4.87
CA ASP A 46 -12.17 15.86 -5.52
C ASP A 46 -13.34 15.66 -6.52
N ASP A 47 -13.74 16.72 -7.23
CA ASP A 47 -14.87 16.70 -8.17
C ASP A 47 -14.69 15.74 -9.36
N TRP A 48 -13.48 15.26 -9.59
CA TRP A 48 -13.12 14.43 -10.74
C TRP A 48 -12.79 12.98 -10.33
N GLY A 49 -12.81 12.68 -9.03
CA GLY A 49 -12.47 11.37 -8.50
C GLY A 49 -11.63 11.43 -7.25
N ASN A 50 -10.53 10.70 -7.20
CA ASN A 50 -9.63 10.70 -6.04
C ASN A 50 -8.17 10.49 -6.43
N THR A 51 -7.29 10.92 -5.54
CA THR A 51 -5.84 10.61 -5.58
C THR A 51 -5.48 9.88 -4.33
N PHE A 52 -4.73 8.80 -4.48
CA PHE A 52 -4.10 8.07 -3.39
C PHE A 52 -2.60 7.99 -3.65
N PHE A 53 -1.80 8.12 -2.62
CA PHE A 53 -0.40 7.74 -2.67
C PHE A 53 0.08 7.29 -1.30
N PHE A 54 1.11 6.47 -1.30
CA PHE A 54 1.98 6.27 -0.15
C PHE A 54 3.45 6.24 -0.55
N VAL A 55 4.30 6.50 0.43
CA VAL A 55 5.76 6.39 0.31
C VAL A 55 6.28 5.72 1.56
N ASP A 56 6.98 4.62 1.36
CA ASP A 56 7.67 3.89 2.41
C ASP A 56 9.15 4.23 2.45
N TYR A 57 9.67 4.31 3.66
CA TYR A 57 11.08 4.41 3.96
C TYR A 57 11.48 3.31 4.93
N ASP A 58 12.32 2.39 4.48
CA ASP A 58 12.90 1.36 5.32
C ASP A 58 14.17 1.87 6.00
N HIS A 59 14.17 1.86 7.33
CA HIS A 59 15.29 2.30 8.16
C HIS A 59 16.03 1.08 8.70
N ASN A 60 17.02 0.60 7.97
CA ASN A 60 17.80 -0.54 8.39
C ASN A 60 18.97 -0.13 9.30
N TRP A 61 18.86 -0.39 10.60
CA TRP A 61 19.83 -0.01 11.61
C TRP A 61 20.75 -1.16 12.02
N GLN A 62 20.51 -2.35 11.54
CA GLN A 62 21.24 -3.55 11.97
C GLN A 62 22.57 -3.77 11.23
N THR A 63 22.79 -3.08 10.14
CA THR A 63 24.07 -3.10 9.43
C THR A 63 25.10 -2.14 10.03
N ALA A 64 25.03 -1.91 11.34
CA ALA A 64 25.97 -1.04 12.07
C ALA A 64 27.44 -1.43 11.90
N SER A 65 27.73 -2.70 11.58
CA SER A 65 29.07 -3.14 11.24
C SER A 65 29.66 -2.46 10.00
N ASP A 66 28.80 -1.95 9.09
CA ASP A 66 29.19 -1.40 7.81
C ASP A 66 29.01 0.13 7.72
N ASN A 67 28.65 0.78 8.83
CA ASN A 67 28.42 2.24 8.92
C ASN A 67 27.41 2.77 7.89
N VAL A 68 26.43 1.94 7.48
CA VAL A 68 25.36 2.41 6.61
C VAL A 68 24.19 2.84 7.45
N ILE A 69 23.92 4.10 7.35
CA ILE A 69 22.76 4.72 7.98
C ILE A 69 21.64 4.69 6.95
N ALA A 70 20.51 4.16 7.35
CA ALA A 70 19.26 4.13 6.59
C ALA A 70 18.91 5.52 5.96
N PRO A 71 18.05 5.56 4.94
CA PRO A 71 17.14 4.48 4.55
C PRO A 71 17.82 3.42 3.68
N SER A 72 17.47 2.18 3.90
CA SER A 72 17.93 1.06 3.07
C SER A 72 17.08 0.89 1.81
N GLY A 73 15.88 1.43 1.80
CA GLY A 73 14.97 1.40 0.67
C GLY A 73 13.87 2.43 0.76
N THR A 74 13.27 2.69 -0.37
CA THR A 74 12.02 3.45 -0.48
C THR A 74 11.17 2.85 -1.58
N TYR A 75 9.86 2.78 -1.34
CA TYR A 75 8.88 2.36 -2.31
C TYR A 75 7.70 3.33 -2.29
N MET A 76 7.10 3.57 -3.44
CA MET A 76 5.95 4.46 -3.56
C MET A 76 4.97 3.96 -4.58
N GLU A 77 3.72 4.22 -4.30
CA GLU A 77 2.64 4.14 -5.26
C GLU A 77 1.89 5.46 -5.32
N ILE A 78 1.48 5.85 -6.49
CA ILE A 78 0.60 6.98 -6.71
C ILE A 78 -0.47 6.61 -7.72
N ALA A 79 -1.72 6.65 -7.28
CA ALA A 79 -2.89 6.32 -8.09
C ALA A 79 -3.81 7.53 -8.24
N ARG A 80 -4.32 7.71 -9.44
CA ARG A 80 -5.37 8.68 -9.75
C ARG A 80 -6.56 7.96 -10.36
N CYS A 81 -7.72 8.08 -9.72
CA CYS A 81 -9.01 7.66 -10.23
C CYS A 81 -9.77 8.82 -10.83
N PHE A 82 -10.40 8.61 -11.99
CA PHE A 82 -11.25 9.58 -12.67
C PHE A 82 -12.66 9.03 -12.79
N ASN A 83 -13.64 9.79 -12.31
CA ASN A 83 -15.05 9.50 -12.41
C ASN A 83 -15.77 10.67 -13.10
N PHE A 84 -16.10 10.50 -14.37
CA PHE A 84 -16.76 11.54 -15.19
C PHE A 84 -18.28 11.36 -15.29
N TRP A 85 -18.84 10.33 -14.62
CA TRP A 85 -20.22 9.89 -14.76
C TRP A 85 -20.94 9.66 -13.42
N GLY A 86 -20.53 10.42 -12.40
CA GLY A 86 -21.02 10.27 -11.02
C GLY A 86 -22.54 10.37 -10.84
N GLU A 87 -23.28 10.97 -11.78
CA GLU A 87 -24.74 11.04 -11.75
C GLU A 87 -25.45 9.90 -12.52
N SER A 88 -24.72 8.92 -13.03
CA SER A 88 -25.24 7.80 -13.83
C SER A 88 -25.21 6.49 -13.05
N ALA A 89 -25.72 5.43 -13.68
CA ALA A 89 -25.61 4.06 -13.15
C ALA A 89 -24.16 3.55 -13.07
N LEU A 90 -23.22 4.25 -13.70
CA LEU A 90 -21.79 3.97 -13.66
C LEU A 90 -21.07 4.72 -12.52
N ALA A 91 -21.78 5.44 -11.66
CA ALA A 91 -21.20 6.20 -10.54
C ALA A 91 -20.14 5.44 -9.72
N PRO A 92 -20.30 4.12 -9.44
CA PRO A 92 -19.28 3.36 -8.70
C PRO A 92 -18.00 3.08 -9.49
N LEU A 93 -17.98 3.28 -10.82
CA LEU A 93 -16.86 2.91 -11.69
C LEU A 93 -15.98 4.12 -11.95
N SER A 94 -14.67 3.98 -11.78
CA SER A 94 -13.66 4.98 -12.13
C SER A 94 -12.64 4.38 -13.10
N LEU A 95 -12.03 5.24 -13.91
CA LEU A 95 -10.81 4.91 -14.64
C LEU A 95 -9.62 5.19 -13.73
N GLN A 96 -8.65 4.28 -13.67
CA GLN A 96 -7.44 4.45 -12.85
C GLN A 96 -6.19 4.49 -13.71
N ILE A 97 -5.29 5.41 -13.36
CA ILE A 97 -3.88 5.40 -13.72
C ILE A 97 -3.06 5.37 -12.43
N GLU A 98 -2.01 4.56 -12.42
CA GLU A 98 -1.16 4.39 -11.26
C GLU A 98 0.29 4.21 -11.68
N TYR A 99 1.21 4.68 -10.85
CA TYR A 99 2.64 4.43 -10.97
C TYR A 99 3.17 3.84 -9.67
N ASN A 100 3.91 2.73 -9.81
CA ASN A 100 4.57 2.03 -8.71
C ASN A 100 6.07 1.99 -8.96
N GLY A 101 6.87 2.33 -7.94
CA GLY A 101 8.30 2.30 -8.10
C GLY A 101 9.05 2.68 -6.84
N GLY A 102 10.33 2.35 -6.84
CA GLY A 102 11.21 2.66 -5.72
C GLY A 102 12.64 2.27 -6.00
N PHE A 103 13.43 2.29 -4.96
CA PHE A 103 14.79 1.80 -5.00
C PHE A 103 15.20 1.24 -3.63
N GLY A 104 16.11 0.28 -3.64
CA GLY A 104 16.80 -0.20 -2.47
C GLY A 104 18.29 0.02 -2.59
N THR A 105 18.99 0.02 -1.46
CA THR A 105 20.44 0.09 -1.40
C THR A 105 21.00 -1.22 -0.85
N TYR A 106 22.17 -1.58 -1.29
CA TYR A 106 22.90 -2.73 -0.76
C TYR A 106 24.36 -2.35 -0.47
N ASN A 107 24.92 -3.06 0.52
CA ASN A 107 26.34 -3.03 0.82
C ASN A 107 26.95 -4.35 0.43
N GLY A 108 27.74 -4.35 -0.60
CA GLY A 108 28.56 -5.47 -0.96
C GLY A 108 29.78 -5.62 -0.05
N ALA A 109 30.33 -6.84 0.00
CA ALA A 109 31.60 -7.09 0.69
C ALA A 109 32.71 -6.16 0.21
N SER A 110 33.56 -5.68 1.12
CA SER A 110 34.74 -4.94 0.75
C SER A 110 35.74 -5.83 0.02
N VAL A 111 36.01 -5.52 -1.23
CA VAL A 111 37.04 -6.20 -2.02
C VAL A 111 38.22 -5.25 -2.12
N LEU A 112 39.39 -5.70 -1.65
CA LEU A 112 40.64 -4.92 -1.65
C LEU A 112 40.52 -3.55 -0.93
N GLY A 113 39.71 -3.46 0.11
CA GLY A 113 39.51 -2.22 0.87
C GLY A 113 38.58 -1.21 0.22
N VAL A 114 38.02 -1.52 -0.94
CA VAL A 114 36.99 -0.69 -1.60
C VAL A 114 35.62 -1.20 -1.19
N ARG A 115 34.83 -0.34 -0.54
CA ARG A 115 33.43 -0.64 -0.21
C ARG A 115 32.61 -0.64 -1.48
N ASN A 116 31.87 -1.71 -1.72
CA ASN A 116 30.94 -1.79 -2.83
C ASN A 116 29.54 -1.38 -2.33
N HIS A 117 29.14 -0.14 -2.65
CA HIS A 117 27.79 0.34 -2.40
C HIS A 117 27.04 0.43 -3.73
N GLY A 118 25.82 0.00 -3.73
CA GLY A 118 24.98 0.09 -4.92
C GLY A 118 23.52 0.34 -4.58
N CYS A 119 22.75 0.64 -5.61
CA CYS A 119 21.32 0.71 -5.52
C CYS A 119 20.69 -0.13 -6.63
N TYR A 120 19.48 -0.61 -6.38
CA TYR A 120 18.65 -1.30 -7.37
C TYR A 120 17.28 -0.66 -7.42
N SER A 121 16.64 -0.75 -8.58
CA SER A 121 15.27 -0.28 -8.74
C SER A 121 14.28 -1.34 -8.30
N ILE A 122 13.23 -0.89 -7.61
CA ILE A 122 12.06 -1.69 -7.29
C ILE A 122 10.97 -1.29 -8.29
N GLU A 123 10.45 -2.26 -9.04
CA GLU A 123 9.44 -2.08 -10.09
C GLU A 123 9.81 -1.00 -11.14
N LYS A 124 9.01 -0.06 -11.42
CA LYS A 124 8.83 1.00 -12.43
C LYS A 124 7.63 0.64 -13.31
N ALA A 125 6.54 0.30 -12.64
CA ALA A 125 5.33 -0.15 -13.32
C ALA A 125 4.34 1.01 -13.48
N TRP A 126 3.70 1.04 -14.65
CA TRP A 126 2.50 1.84 -14.88
C TRP A 126 1.30 0.91 -14.93
N LEU A 127 0.25 1.27 -14.20
CA LEU A 127 -0.99 0.50 -14.17
C LEU A 127 -2.13 1.36 -14.74
N PHE A 128 -2.98 0.73 -15.54
CA PHE A 128 -4.13 1.36 -16.17
C PHE A 128 -5.33 0.42 -16.09
N GLY A 129 -6.47 0.94 -15.70
CA GLY A 129 -7.65 0.09 -15.65
C GLY A 129 -8.85 0.75 -15.00
N VAL A 130 -9.61 -0.08 -14.30
CA VAL A 130 -10.86 0.33 -13.68
C VAL A 130 -10.85 0.03 -12.20
N ASP A 131 -11.52 0.89 -11.45
CA ASP A 131 -11.80 0.76 -10.02
C ASP A 131 -13.32 0.81 -9.81
N TYR A 132 -13.88 -0.23 -9.18
CA TYR A 132 -15.28 -0.30 -8.81
C TYR A 132 -15.40 -0.10 -7.30
N PHE A 133 -15.98 1.03 -6.89
CA PHE A 133 -16.09 1.47 -5.51
C PHE A 133 -17.46 1.18 -4.92
N LEU A 134 -17.46 0.49 -3.78
CA LEU A 134 -18.64 0.23 -2.97
C LEU A 134 -18.45 0.83 -1.57
N HIS A 135 -19.52 1.31 -0.98
CA HIS A 135 -19.51 1.87 0.37
C HIS A 135 -20.84 1.72 1.08
N SER A 136 -20.83 1.74 2.41
CA SER A 136 -22.01 1.94 3.23
C SER A 136 -22.54 3.37 3.07
N GLU A 137 -23.80 3.62 3.44
CA GLU A 137 -24.42 4.96 3.31
C GLU A 137 -23.62 6.06 4.04
N ASP A 138 -23.02 5.73 5.15
CA ASP A 138 -22.20 6.61 5.99
C ASP A 138 -20.69 6.59 5.66
N PHE A 139 -20.27 5.85 4.64
CA PHE A 139 -18.87 5.63 4.26
C PHE A 139 -18.00 5.02 5.37
N SER A 140 -18.59 4.47 6.42
CA SER A 140 -17.83 3.77 7.45
C SER A 140 -17.20 2.48 6.96
N ASN A 141 -17.78 1.88 5.92
CA ASN A 141 -17.23 0.71 5.23
C ASN A 141 -17.08 1.03 3.75
N THR A 142 -15.88 0.82 3.24
CA THR A 142 -15.54 1.07 1.84
C THR A 142 -14.80 -0.13 1.25
N PHE A 143 -15.07 -0.40 -0.03
CA PHE A 143 -14.45 -1.51 -0.75
C PHE A 143 -14.17 -1.08 -2.19
N ASN A 144 -12.97 -1.37 -2.67
CA ASN A 144 -12.59 -1.16 -4.07
C ASN A 144 -12.23 -2.51 -4.70
N PHE A 145 -12.72 -2.73 -5.91
CA PHE A 145 -12.34 -3.86 -6.75
C PHE A 145 -11.72 -3.32 -8.04
N LYS A 146 -10.46 -3.63 -8.26
CA LYS A 146 -9.70 -3.08 -9.38
C LYS A 146 -9.25 -4.18 -10.33
N VAL A 147 -9.28 -3.87 -11.62
CA VAL A 147 -8.69 -4.69 -12.68
C VAL A 147 -7.78 -3.78 -13.49
N LEU A 148 -6.49 -4.05 -13.43
CA LEU A 148 -5.46 -3.17 -13.94
C LEU A 148 -4.56 -3.90 -14.94
N TYR A 149 -4.29 -3.27 -16.08
CA TYR A 149 -3.19 -3.65 -16.94
C TYR A 149 -1.90 -3.09 -16.35
N LYS A 150 -0.97 -3.98 -15.97
CA LYS A 150 0.31 -3.62 -15.35
C LYS A 150 1.42 -3.65 -16.38
N HIS A 151 1.84 -2.48 -16.84
CA HIS A 151 2.99 -2.34 -17.72
C HIS A 151 4.28 -2.20 -16.89
N TRP A 152 5.05 -3.26 -16.85
CA TRP A 152 6.36 -3.29 -16.20
C TRP A 152 7.42 -3.74 -17.21
N PRO A 153 8.31 -2.85 -17.70
CA PRO A 153 9.16 -3.11 -18.85
C PRO A 153 10.11 -4.30 -18.75
N ILE A 154 10.45 -4.70 -17.53
CA ILE A 154 11.34 -5.84 -17.28
C ILE A 154 10.60 -7.14 -16.94
N ASN A 155 9.28 -7.10 -16.84
CA ASN A 155 8.45 -8.26 -16.56
C ASN A 155 7.83 -8.78 -17.85
N ASP A 156 8.08 -10.03 -18.19
CA ASP A 156 7.50 -10.75 -19.32
C ASP A 156 6.30 -11.63 -18.94
N GLY A 157 5.83 -11.53 -17.68
CA GLY A 157 4.65 -12.21 -17.18
C GLY A 157 3.35 -11.65 -17.73
N THR A 158 2.23 -12.21 -17.30
CA THR A 158 0.90 -11.72 -17.66
C THR A 158 0.72 -10.29 -17.13
N PRO A 159 0.47 -9.29 -18.00
CA PRO A 159 0.41 -7.89 -17.60
C PRO A 159 -0.95 -7.54 -16.98
N LEU A 160 -1.35 -8.26 -15.95
CA LEU A 160 -2.65 -8.11 -15.30
C LEU A 160 -2.48 -8.13 -13.78
N GLN A 161 -3.15 -7.19 -13.12
CA GLN A 161 -3.26 -7.10 -11.67
C GLN A 161 -4.72 -6.98 -11.26
N PHE A 162 -5.09 -7.73 -10.22
CA PHE A 162 -6.34 -7.61 -9.51
C PHE A 162 -6.04 -7.05 -8.13
N THR A 163 -6.75 -6.01 -7.73
CA THR A 163 -6.62 -5.39 -6.43
C THR A 163 -7.96 -5.33 -5.74
N PHE A 164 -8.00 -5.74 -4.48
CA PHE A 164 -9.12 -5.50 -3.58
C PHE A 164 -8.66 -4.68 -2.39
N VAL A 165 -9.30 -3.53 -2.13
CA VAL A 165 -9.00 -2.66 -1.01
C VAL A 165 -10.22 -2.57 -0.11
N TRP A 166 -10.00 -2.53 1.20
CA TRP A 166 -11.07 -2.32 2.18
C TRP A 166 -10.68 -1.30 3.22
N GLY A 167 -11.69 -0.59 3.73
CA GLY A 167 -11.59 0.32 4.86
C GLY A 167 -12.83 0.23 5.72
N MET A 168 -12.66 -0.09 7.01
CA MET A 168 -13.74 -0.21 7.97
C MET A 168 -13.44 0.65 9.20
N GLN A 169 -14.35 1.56 9.49
CA GLN A 169 -14.31 2.43 10.67
C GLN A 169 -15.20 1.83 11.76
N ASN A 170 -14.84 2.05 13.02
CA ASN A 170 -15.61 1.58 14.17
C ASN A 170 -15.96 0.08 14.07
N LEU A 171 -14.97 -0.72 13.73
CA LEU A 171 -15.11 -2.16 13.50
C LEU A 171 -15.84 -2.82 14.68
N LEU A 172 -16.84 -3.65 14.38
CA LEU A 172 -17.68 -4.33 15.39
C LEU A 172 -18.37 -3.39 16.40
N GLY A 173 -18.58 -2.12 16.02
CA GLY A 173 -19.18 -1.10 16.88
C GLY A 173 -18.21 -0.52 17.94
N VAL A 174 -16.92 -0.82 17.85
CA VAL A 174 -15.90 -0.25 18.74
C VAL A 174 -15.42 1.07 18.17
N GLU A 175 -15.75 2.18 18.84
CA GLU A 175 -15.36 3.51 18.42
C GLU A 175 -13.83 3.65 18.36
N GLY A 176 -13.34 4.19 17.24
CA GLY A 176 -11.93 4.40 16.98
C GLY A 176 -11.15 3.15 16.57
N LEU A 177 -11.80 1.98 16.50
CA LEU A 177 -11.18 0.76 15.95
C LEU A 177 -11.35 0.74 14.42
N ARG A 178 -10.24 0.71 13.69
CA ARG A 178 -10.21 0.70 12.22
C ARG A 178 -9.56 -0.58 11.73
N PHE A 179 -10.11 -1.16 10.67
CA PHE A 179 -9.53 -2.27 9.94
C PHE A 179 -9.49 -1.92 8.46
N SER A 180 -8.31 -1.90 7.89
CA SER A 180 -8.09 -1.53 6.48
C SER A 180 -7.02 -2.42 5.87
N GLY A 181 -6.85 -2.31 4.57
CA GLY A 181 -5.81 -3.02 3.87
C GLY A 181 -6.15 -3.28 2.42
N PHE A 182 -5.28 -4.04 1.80
CA PHE A 182 -5.47 -4.46 0.41
C PHE A 182 -5.02 -5.91 0.21
N VAL A 183 -5.41 -6.46 -0.93
CA VAL A 183 -4.82 -7.66 -1.52
C VAL A 183 -4.60 -7.41 -3.00
N ASP A 184 -3.38 -7.65 -3.45
CA ASP A 184 -2.97 -7.63 -4.83
C ASP A 184 -2.62 -9.02 -5.33
N PHE A 185 -3.03 -9.30 -6.55
CA PHE A 185 -2.68 -10.52 -7.26
C PHE A 185 -2.32 -10.16 -8.69
N TRP A 186 -1.03 -10.40 -9.06
CA TRP A 186 -0.56 -10.01 -10.38
C TRP A 186 0.32 -11.06 -11.04
N GLY A 187 0.41 -10.96 -12.39
CA GLY A 187 1.28 -11.80 -13.19
C GLY A 187 2.71 -11.29 -13.18
N GLN A 188 3.64 -12.14 -12.76
CA GLN A 188 5.07 -11.87 -12.78
C GLN A 188 5.85 -13.17 -12.98
N ASN A 189 6.61 -13.25 -14.06
CA ASN A 189 7.56 -14.31 -14.22
C ASN A 189 8.83 -14.00 -13.43
N GLN A 190 9.16 -14.85 -12.47
CA GLN A 190 10.38 -14.70 -11.69
C GLN A 190 10.92 -16.06 -11.24
N GLY A 191 12.23 -16.15 -11.18
CA GLY A 191 12.94 -17.29 -10.62
C GLY A 191 13.50 -16.96 -9.24
N PHE A 192 13.45 -17.93 -8.35
CA PHE A 192 14.04 -17.86 -7.03
C PHE A 192 15.16 -18.86 -6.88
N ASP A 193 16.28 -18.39 -6.34
CA ASP A 193 17.35 -19.21 -5.81
C ASP A 193 16.94 -19.66 -4.40
N THR A 194 16.76 -20.94 -4.18
CA THR A 194 16.31 -21.51 -2.91
C THR A 194 17.39 -22.25 -2.15
N ASP A 195 18.55 -22.51 -2.78
CA ASP A 195 19.68 -23.21 -2.17
C ASP A 195 20.97 -22.38 -2.05
N GLY A 196 20.99 -21.17 -2.62
CA GLY A 196 22.08 -20.22 -2.49
C GLY A 196 23.21 -20.37 -3.52
N ASP A 197 22.96 -21.07 -4.62
CA ASP A 197 23.93 -21.26 -5.69
C ASP A 197 23.90 -20.16 -6.78
N PHE A 198 23.04 -19.15 -6.62
CA PHE A 198 22.77 -18.04 -7.55
C PHE A 198 22.08 -18.44 -8.85
N LEU A 199 21.51 -19.62 -8.93
CA LEU A 199 20.66 -20.06 -10.03
C LEU A 199 19.20 -20.15 -9.58
N ALA A 200 18.28 -20.00 -10.51
CA ALA A 200 16.87 -20.13 -10.18
C ALA A 200 16.46 -21.60 -10.13
N ASP A 201 16.02 -22.05 -8.97
CA ASP A 201 15.50 -23.42 -8.75
C ASP A 201 13.99 -23.48 -8.90
N LYS A 202 13.32 -22.37 -8.71
CA LYS A 202 11.87 -22.31 -8.69
C LYS A 202 11.37 -21.12 -9.48
N ASP A 203 10.67 -21.41 -10.58
CA ASP A 203 9.97 -20.44 -11.39
C ASP A 203 8.54 -20.23 -10.88
N THR A 204 8.11 -18.99 -10.84
CA THR A 204 6.75 -18.61 -10.52
C THR A 204 6.18 -17.65 -11.55
N LYS A 205 4.85 -17.61 -11.67
CA LYS A 205 4.14 -16.78 -12.67
C LYS A 205 3.20 -15.77 -12.05
N TRP A 206 2.92 -15.92 -10.77
CA TRP A 206 1.93 -15.10 -10.06
C TRP A 206 2.44 -14.76 -8.68
N VAL A 207 2.17 -13.55 -8.28
CA VAL A 207 2.47 -13.01 -6.96
C VAL A 207 1.16 -12.63 -6.28
N LEU A 208 1.09 -12.90 -4.98
CA LEU A 208 0.04 -12.40 -4.10
C LEU A 208 0.71 -11.60 -2.99
N LEU A 209 0.15 -10.42 -2.70
CA LEU A 209 0.53 -9.57 -1.59
C LEU A 209 -0.74 -9.05 -0.92
N SER A 210 -0.78 -9.07 0.40
CA SER A 210 -1.87 -8.50 1.19
C SER A 210 -1.32 -7.90 2.47
N GLU A 211 -1.81 -6.71 2.82
CA GLU A 211 -1.38 -5.97 4.02
C GLU A 211 -2.60 -5.51 4.82
N PRO A 212 -3.26 -6.43 5.55
CA PRO A 212 -4.28 -6.05 6.53
C PRO A 212 -3.67 -5.26 7.68
N GLN A 213 -4.29 -4.11 7.98
CA GLN A 213 -3.94 -3.22 9.09
C GLN A 213 -5.08 -3.15 10.10
N ILE A 214 -4.73 -3.09 11.38
CA ILE A 214 -5.66 -2.79 12.45
C ILE A 214 -5.12 -1.63 13.28
N TRP A 215 -5.97 -0.61 13.52
CA TRP A 215 -5.60 0.60 14.24
C TRP A 215 -6.63 0.93 15.31
N TYR A 216 -6.17 1.31 16.48
CA TYR A 216 -7.03 1.80 17.55
C TYR A 216 -6.62 3.21 17.99
N SER A 217 -7.56 4.15 17.94
CA SER A 217 -7.34 5.55 18.34
C SER A 217 -7.22 5.69 19.86
N VAL A 218 -6.09 5.31 20.40
CA VAL A 218 -5.82 5.43 21.87
C VAL A 218 -5.71 6.88 22.32
N GLY A 219 -5.36 7.78 21.42
CA GLY A 219 -5.24 9.22 21.70
C GLY A 219 -6.53 9.86 22.19
N GLN A 220 -7.70 9.29 21.87
CA GLN A 220 -8.99 9.75 22.37
C GLN A 220 -9.07 9.80 23.90
N PHE A 221 -8.33 8.94 24.61
CA PHE A 221 -8.35 8.89 26.07
C PHE A 221 -7.53 9.99 26.76
N PHE A 222 -6.71 10.71 26.01
CA PHE A 222 -5.87 11.79 26.55
C PHE A 222 -5.88 13.06 25.68
N GLY A 223 -6.98 13.24 24.92
CA GLY A 223 -7.21 14.48 24.16
C GLY A 223 -6.39 14.65 22.89
N CYS A 224 -5.89 13.55 22.33
CA CYS A 224 -5.10 13.51 21.10
C CYS A 224 -5.68 12.50 20.09
N PRO A 225 -6.91 12.73 19.56
CA PRO A 225 -7.64 11.74 18.76
C PRO A 225 -6.92 11.32 17.47
N ASN A 226 -5.95 12.10 17.03
CA ASN A 226 -5.13 11.84 15.86
C ASN A 226 -4.12 10.69 16.05
N PHE A 227 -3.89 10.27 17.30
CA PHE A 227 -2.90 9.25 17.61
C PHE A 227 -3.54 7.87 17.76
N SER A 228 -3.01 6.92 17.00
CA SER A 228 -3.42 5.52 17.02
C SER A 228 -2.22 4.59 17.25
N ILE A 229 -2.49 3.46 17.86
CA ILE A 229 -1.57 2.32 17.90
C ILE A 229 -2.20 1.15 17.17
N GLY A 230 -1.37 0.26 16.63
CA GLY A 230 -1.87 -0.87 15.86
C GLY A 230 -0.76 -1.62 15.17
N GLY A 231 -1.02 -2.07 13.98
CA GLY A 231 -0.03 -2.76 13.16
C GLY A 231 -0.62 -3.28 11.87
N GLU A 232 0.26 -3.95 11.16
CA GLU A 232 0.04 -4.52 9.85
C GLU A 232 0.57 -5.95 9.81
N VAL A 233 0.04 -6.75 8.92
CA VAL A 233 0.61 -8.07 8.63
C VAL A 233 0.80 -8.18 7.12
N GLU A 234 2.05 -8.15 6.63
CA GLU A 234 2.32 -8.54 5.26
C GLU A 234 2.12 -10.05 5.10
N ILE A 235 1.20 -10.43 4.25
CA ILE A 235 0.93 -11.81 3.84
C ILE A 235 1.22 -11.90 2.36
N SER A 236 2.20 -12.69 1.99
CA SER A 236 2.61 -12.76 0.60
C SER A 236 2.84 -14.21 0.12
N ASN A 237 2.78 -14.40 -1.19
CA ASN A 237 3.19 -15.63 -1.83
C ASN A 237 3.97 -15.32 -3.12
N ASN A 238 5.19 -15.84 -3.19
CA ASN A 238 6.13 -15.58 -4.29
C ASN A 238 6.40 -14.08 -4.52
N PHE A 239 6.42 -13.27 -3.47
CA PHE A 239 6.73 -11.83 -3.57
C PHE A 239 8.25 -11.60 -3.50
N THR A 240 8.82 -11.53 -2.32
CA THR A 240 10.28 -11.35 -2.14
C THR A 240 11.04 -12.67 -2.06
N GLN A 241 10.34 -13.75 -1.76
CA GLN A 241 10.86 -15.11 -1.66
C GLN A 241 9.86 -16.10 -2.24
N ALA A 242 10.35 -17.30 -2.59
CA ALA A 242 9.50 -18.39 -3.05
C ALA A 242 8.57 -18.89 -1.94
N GLY A 243 7.26 -19.01 -2.25
CA GLY A 243 6.27 -19.57 -1.36
C GLY A 243 5.59 -18.55 -0.45
N PHE A 244 4.92 -19.06 0.56
CA PHE A 244 4.06 -18.28 1.45
C PHE A 244 4.85 -17.68 2.62
N MET A 245 4.61 -16.38 2.89
CA MET A 245 5.25 -15.64 3.98
C MET A 245 4.24 -14.84 4.79
N VAL A 246 4.56 -14.60 6.05
CA VAL A 246 3.79 -13.75 6.96
C VAL A 246 4.77 -12.93 7.79
N ASN A 247 4.73 -11.61 7.64
CA ASN A 247 5.59 -10.67 8.34
C ASN A 247 4.73 -9.68 9.12
N PRO A 248 4.51 -9.90 10.42
CA PRO A 248 3.73 -8.98 11.24
C PRO A 248 4.57 -7.76 11.64
N CYS A 249 3.91 -6.60 11.69
CA CYS A 249 4.46 -5.33 12.16
C CYS A 249 3.60 -4.77 13.30
N ILE A 250 4.22 -4.08 14.24
CA ILE A 250 3.53 -3.23 15.20
C ILE A 250 3.87 -1.77 14.93
N GLY A 251 2.95 -0.86 15.20
CA GLY A 251 3.19 0.53 14.82
C GLY A 251 2.37 1.56 15.56
N ALA A 252 2.72 2.80 15.27
CA ALA A 252 2.00 4.01 15.66
C ALA A 252 1.63 4.80 14.40
N LYS A 253 0.48 5.45 14.45
CA LYS A 253 -0.08 6.25 13.35
C LYS A 253 -0.52 7.60 13.85
N TRP A 254 -0.20 8.63 13.09
CA TRP A 254 -0.64 9.99 13.28
C TRP A 254 -1.44 10.46 12.05
N ASP A 255 -2.71 10.80 12.26
CA ASP A 255 -3.56 11.42 11.25
C ASP A 255 -3.41 12.96 11.34
N PHE A 256 -3.14 13.66 10.22
CA PHE A 256 -2.91 15.11 10.16
C PHE A 256 -4.21 15.90 9.99
#